data_b26f095aaa620c756fcf525d10e50195
#
_entry.id   b26f095aaa620c756fcf525d10e50195
#
_cell.length_a   1.000
_cell.length_b   1.000
_cell.length_c   1.000
_cell.angle_alpha   90.00
_cell.angle_beta   90.00
_cell.angle_gamma   90.00
#
_symmetry.space_group_name_H-M   'P 1'
#
loop_
_entity.id
_entity.type
_entity.pdbx_description
1 polymer ?
#
loop_
_entity_poly.entity_id
_entity_poly.type
_entity_poly.pdbx_seq_one_letter_code
_entity_poly.pdbx_strand_id
1 'polypeptide(L)'
;MKNTPAQNSQSSIRHPSSDRILILDFGSQVTQLIARRVREAGVYCEIHPFSRDEDFIKNFGAKGIILSGGPASSIEPGSPRAPTSVFALGVPVLGICYGQQTMCLQLGGRVEAGHAREFGRAEITVTAPSALYDGVWETGKKYQVWMSHGDRVTQLPEGFKPVAASEGAPFAVVSDEIRRIYATQFHPEVAHTPEGAKIIGNFVHKICGCRYDWSMGMFRAEAIKRIQTQVGTKKEGGGRVICGLSGGVDSAVAAVLIHEAIGSQLTCIFVDTGLMRSGEGAQVVDLFRRHYNIPLIAVDAAADFLGALTGVSDPEQKRKIIGGKFIDVFEREAQKLGGADFLAQGTLYPDVIESVSFTGGPSVTIKSHHNVGGLPERMNLKLVEPLRELFKDEVRALGRELGLPEAFVGRHPFPGPGLAIRVLGEITPERLKILRAADAVYLDEIRRAGLYDEIWQAFAVLLPVHSVGVMGDGRSYDQVLALRAVTSVDGMTAESYPFAHDFLARAATRIINEVRGIGRVTYDVTSKPP
;
A
#
# COMPACT_ATOMS: atom_id res chain seq x y z
N MET A 1 30.98 9.20 -26.72
CA MET A 1 30.07 8.06 -26.88
C MET A 1 28.99 8.24 -25.83
N LYS A 2 27.76 8.56 -26.22
CA LYS A 2 26.63 8.83 -25.31
C LYS A 2 26.04 7.46 -24.90
N ASN A 3 26.14 7.11 -23.63
CA ASN A 3 25.44 5.95 -23.07
C ASN A 3 23.95 6.23 -23.06
N THR A 4 23.23 5.58 -23.94
CA THR A 4 21.77 5.48 -23.90
C THR A 4 21.40 4.58 -22.72
N PRO A 5 20.52 5.01 -21.79
CA PRO A 5 20.07 4.10 -20.74
C PRO A 5 19.26 2.97 -21.36
N ALA A 6 19.59 1.75 -20.98
CA ALA A 6 18.87 0.55 -21.39
C ALA A 6 17.38 0.72 -21.05
N GLN A 7 16.54 0.74 -22.07
CA GLN A 7 15.10 0.63 -21.95
C GLN A 7 14.80 -0.73 -21.29
N ASN A 8 14.48 -0.70 -20.00
CA ASN A 8 13.90 -1.83 -19.33
C ASN A 8 12.57 -2.14 -20.05
N SER A 9 12.58 -3.10 -20.94
CA SER A 9 11.38 -3.67 -21.54
C SER A 9 10.58 -4.35 -20.41
N GLN A 10 9.71 -3.58 -19.76
CA GLN A 10 8.67 -4.12 -18.92
C GLN A 10 7.75 -4.94 -19.84
N SER A 11 8.04 -6.23 -19.99
CA SER A 11 7.09 -7.16 -20.56
C SER A 11 5.84 -7.10 -19.69
N SER A 12 4.76 -6.54 -20.24
CA SER A 12 3.43 -6.62 -19.63
C SER A 12 3.17 -8.10 -19.34
N ILE A 13 3.17 -8.44 -18.06
CA ILE A 13 2.85 -9.79 -17.61
C ILE A 13 1.37 -9.97 -17.94
N ARG A 14 1.09 -10.62 -19.07
CA ARG A 14 -0.28 -10.87 -19.49
C ARG A 14 -0.82 -11.98 -18.59
N HIS A 15 -1.80 -11.65 -17.73
CA HIS A 15 -2.71 -12.65 -17.20
C HIS A 15 -3.56 -13.18 -18.35
N PRO A 16 -3.37 -14.41 -18.81
CA PRO A 16 -3.92 -14.86 -20.11
C PRO A 16 -5.44 -14.95 -20.14
N SER A 17 -6.13 -14.89 -19.01
CA SER A 17 -7.54 -15.24 -18.89
C SER A 17 -8.43 -14.26 -18.14
N SER A 18 -7.89 -13.19 -17.56
CA SER A 18 -8.70 -12.25 -16.77
C SER A 18 -9.15 -11.05 -17.58
N ASP A 19 -10.42 -10.68 -17.41
CA ASP A 19 -10.92 -9.39 -17.82
C ASP A 19 -10.17 -8.28 -17.07
N ARG A 20 -9.85 -7.16 -17.72
CA ARG A 20 -9.00 -6.14 -17.12
C ARG A 20 -9.49 -4.71 -17.37
N ILE A 21 -9.28 -3.88 -16.38
CA ILE A 21 -9.52 -2.43 -16.46
C ILE A 21 -8.18 -1.71 -16.52
N LEU A 22 -8.06 -0.76 -17.45
CA LEU A 22 -6.93 0.16 -17.53
C LEU A 22 -7.28 1.43 -16.76
N ILE A 23 -6.44 1.84 -15.83
CA ILE A 23 -6.56 3.11 -15.11
C ILE A 23 -5.45 4.03 -15.60
N LEU A 24 -5.82 5.17 -16.19
CA LEU A 24 -4.89 6.21 -16.57
C LEU A 24 -4.82 7.25 -15.47
N ASP A 25 -3.62 7.41 -14.92
CA ASP A 25 -3.36 8.26 -13.77
C ASP A 25 -2.90 9.65 -14.18
N PHE A 26 -3.65 10.65 -13.74
CA PHE A 26 -3.36 12.07 -13.94
C PHE A 26 -2.68 12.72 -12.72
N GLY A 27 -2.15 11.91 -11.79
CA GLY A 27 -1.39 12.36 -10.64
C GLY A 27 -2.21 12.55 -9.36
N SER A 28 -3.40 11.97 -9.27
CA SER A 28 -4.20 12.02 -8.04
C SER A 28 -3.57 11.21 -6.92
N GLN A 29 -3.57 11.74 -5.72
CA GLN A 29 -3.15 11.01 -4.52
C GLN A 29 -4.03 9.79 -4.21
N VAL A 30 -5.26 9.77 -4.74
CA VAL A 30 -6.25 8.70 -4.48
C VAL A 30 -6.43 7.74 -5.67
N THR A 31 -5.60 7.81 -6.72
CA THR A 31 -5.69 6.88 -7.86
C THR A 31 -5.59 5.41 -7.43
N GLN A 32 -4.76 5.11 -6.43
CA GLN A 32 -4.64 3.75 -5.91
C GLN A 32 -5.95 3.23 -5.30
N LEU A 33 -6.80 4.12 -4.75
CA LEU A 33 -8.11 3.72 -4.24
C LEU A 33 -9.06 3.30 -5.36
N ILE A 34 -8.97 3.91 -6.55
CA ILE A 34 -9.73 3.46 -7.73
C ILE A 34 -9.38 1.99 -8.03
N ALA A 35 -8.09 1.68 -8.12
CA ALA A 35 -7.64 0.33 -8.39
C ALA A 35 -8.09 -0.66 -7.29
N ARG A 36 -8.03 -0.27 -6.03
CA ARG A 36 -8.53 -1.10 -4.92
C ARG A 36 -10.03 -1.41 -5.07
N ARG A 37 -10.86 -0.41 -5.39
CA ARG A 37 -12.29 -0.62 -5.61
C ARG A 37 -12.58 -1.57 -6.77
N VAL A 38 -11.83 -1.47 -7.87
CA VAL A 38 -11.92 -2.41 -9.00
C VAL A 38 -11.52 -3.83 -8.56
N ARG A 39 -10.43 -3.97 -7.78
CA ARG A 39 -9.97 -5.27 -7.25
C ARG A 39 -10.94 -5.87 -6.22
N GLU A 40 -11.49 -5.06 -5.33
CA GLU A 40 -12.55 -5.46 -4.39
C GLU A 40 -13.81 -5.95 -5.11
N ALA A 41 -14.08 -5.41 -6.30
CA ALA A 41 -15.13 -5.93 -7.19
C ALA A 41 -14.73 -7.22 -7.93
N GLY A 42 -13.59 -7.83 -7.63
CA GLY A 42 -13.14 -9.09 -8.24
C GLY A 42 -12.67 -8.96 -9.69
N VAL A 43 -12.18 -7.78 -10.10
CA VAL A 43 -11.69 -7.51 -11.46
C VAL A 43 -10.23 -7.06 -11.42
N TYR A 44 -9.41 -7.60 -12.30
CA TYR A 44 -8.00 -7.16 -12.43
C TYR A 44 -7.91 -5.76 -13.03
N CYS A 45 -6.97 -4.94 -12.55
CA CYS A 45 -6.68 -3.64 -13.12
C CYS A 45 -5.21 -3.27 -12.99
N GLU A 46 -4.76 -2.37 -13.85
CA GLU A 46 -3.43 -1.77 -13.81
C GLU A 46 -3.53 -0.24 -13.87
N ILE A 47 -2.66 0.43 -13.11
CA ILE A 47 -2.49 1.89 -13.15
C ILE A 47 -1.29 2.19 -14.05
N HIS A 48 -1.50 3.05 -15.03
CA HIS A 48 -0.46 3.56 -15.92
C HIS A 48 -0.54 5.08 -16.04
N PRO A 49 0.60 5.77 -16.27
CA PRO A 49 0.57 7.21 -16.52
C PRO A 49 -0.31 7.57 -17.72
N PHE A 50 -1.01 8.70 -17.64
CA PHE A 50 -1.83 9.22 -18.74
C PHE A 50 -1.06 9.40 -20.05
N SER A 51 0.27 9.56 -19.97
CA SER A 51 1.18 9.76 -21.11
C SER A 51 1.59 8.49 -21.86
N ARG A 52 0.94 7.33 -21.57
CA ARG A 52 1.17 6.12 -22.36
C ARG A 52 0.82 6.34 -23.81
N ASP A 53 1.61 5.73 -24.70
CA ASP A 53 1.41 5.85 -26.14
C ASP A 53 0.14 5.13 -26.61
N GLU A 54 -0.33 5.50 -27.80
CA GLU A 54 -1.51 4.95 -28.44
C GLU A 54 -1.43 3.43 -28.63
N ASP A 55 -0.26 2.91 -28.96
CA ASP A 55 -0.06 1.47 -29.22
C ASP A 55 -0.15 0.68 -27.94
N PHE A 56 0.34 1.19 -26.83
CA PHE A 56 0.15 0.58 -25.51
C PHE A 56 -1.35 0.50 -25.18
N ILE A 57 -2.10 1.60 -25.31
CA ILE A 57 -3.53 1.64 -25.01
C ILE A 57 -4.30 0.61 -25.84
N LYS A 58 -4.04 0.56 -27.16
CA LYS A 58 -4.69 -0.39 -28.09
C LYS A 58 -4.36 -1.85 -27.77
N ASN A 59 -3.10 -2.14 -27.41
CA ASN A 59 -2.62 -3.50 -27.17
C ASN A 59 -2.85 -4.00 -25.74
N PHE A 60 -3.26 -3.13 -24.81
CA PHE A 60 -3.52 -3.51 -23.41
C PHE A 60 -4.65 -4.52 -23.29
N GLY A 61 -5.66 -4.43 -24.17
CA GLY A 61 -6.81 -5.33 -24.16
C GLY A 61 -7.79 -5.05 -23.01
N ALA A 62 -7.95 -3.78 -22.63
CA ALA A 62 -8.89 -3.37 -21.60
C ALA A 62 -10.34 -3.66 -21.99
N LYS A 63 -11.16 -4.13 -21.05
CA LYS A 63 -12.62 -4.15 -21.18
C LYS A 63 -13.27 -2.82 -20.81
N GLY A 64 -12.55 -1.96 -20.10
CA GLY A 64 -12.94 -0.60 -19.76
C GLY A 64 -11.74 0.22 -19.35
N ILE A 65 -11.86 1.54 -19.44
CA ILE A 65 -10.80 2.49 -19.07
C ILE A 65 -11.35 3.46 -18.05
N ILE A 66 -10.55 3.73 -16.97
CA ILE A 66 -10.86 4.74 -15.98
C ILE A 66 -9.83 5.85 -16.07
N LEU A 67 -10.28 7.10 -16.18
CA LEU A 67 -9.47 8.30 -16.12
C LEU A 67 -9.52 8.85 -14.70
N SER A 68 -8.40 8.87 -13.99
CA SER A 68 -8.36 9.28 -12.57
C SER A 68 -8.56 10.78 -12.38
N GLY A 69 -8.65 11.20 -11.13
CA GLY A 69 -8.47 12.59 -10.73
C GLY A 69 -7.03 13.07 -10.97
N GLY A 70 -6.79 14.36 -10.75
CA GLY A 70 -5.46 14.97 -10.87
C GLY A 70 -5.39 16.34 -10.18
N PRO A 71 -4.19 16.81 -9.78
CA PRO A 71 -4.01 18.08 -9.09
C PRO A 71 -3.99 19.30 -10.04
N ALA A 72 -3.83 19.08 -11.34
CA ALA A 72 -3.70 20.15 -12.33
C ALA A 72 -5.08 20.77 -12.64
N SER A 73 -5.07 22.05 -13.04
CA SER A 73 -6.25 22.65 -13.68
C SER A 73 -6.34 22.17 -15.12
N SER A 74 -7.52 21.70 -15.53
CA SER A 74 -7.73 21.16 -16.87
C SER A 74 -7.77 22.23 -17.97
N ILE A 75 -7.92 23.49 -17.60
CA ILE A 75 -8.00 24.63 -18.53
C ILE A 75 -6.64 25.30 -18.81
N GLU A 76 -5.61 24.97 -18.04
CA GLU A 76 -4.28 25.53 -18.24
C GLU A 76 -3.60 24.96 -19.51
N PRO A 77 -2.80 25.80 -20.23
CA PRO A 77 -2.02 25.31 -21.36
C PRO A 77 -1.04 24.20 -20.96
N GLY A 78 -1.02 23.10 -21.71
CA GLY A 78 -0.14 21.97 -21.42
C GLY A 78 -0.66 21.00 -20.35
N SER A 79 -1.89 21.20 -19.86
CA SER A 79 -2.53 20.27 -18.92
C SER A 79 -2.57 18.84 -19.45
N PRO A 80 -2.42 17.83 -18.58
CA PRO A 80 -2.47 16.41 -18.96
C PRO A 80 -3.72 16.04 -19.76
N ARG A 81 -3.54 15.26 -20.83
CA ARG A 81 -4.63 14.76 -21.69
C ARG A 81 -4.50 13.27 -21.87
N ALA A 82 -5.65 12.58 -21.96
CA ALA A 82 -5.67 11.17 -22.33
C ALA A 82 -5.28 11.00 -23.81
N PRO A 83 -4.64 9.90 -24.20
CA PRO A 83 -4.48 9.54 -25.63
C PRO A 83 -5.83 9.50 -26.33
N THR A 84 -5.91 10.00 -27.55
CA THR A 84 -7.19 10.09 -28.28
C THR A 84 -7.81 8.72 -28.57
N SER A 85 -6.98 7.68 -28.68
CA SER A 85 -7.43 6.30 -28.84
C SER A 85 -8.36 5.82 -27.71
N VAL A 86 -8.22 6.37 -26.50
CA VAL A 86 -9.11 6.01 -25.36
C VAL A 86 -10.58 6.14 -25.73
N PHE A 87 -10.95 7.20 -26.45
CA PHE A 87 -12.34 7.46 -26.84
C PHE A 87 -12.73 6.81 -28.17
N ALA A 88 -11.77 6.29 -28.93
CA ALA A 88 -11.97 5.67 -30.23
C ALA A 88 -12.02 4.13 -30.20
N LEU A 89 -11.57 3.51 -29.10
CA LEU A 89 -11.49 2.05 -28.97
C LEU A 89 -12.86 1.34 -28.85
N GLY A 90 -13.94 2.09 -28.58
CA GLY A 90 -15.27 1.52 -28.38
C GLY A 90 -15.44 0.72 -27.08
N VAL A 91 -14.47 0.77 -26.15
CA VAL A 91 -14.61 0.25 -24.78
C VAL A 91 -15.21 1.31 -23.87
N PRO A 92 -15.95 0.90 -22.79
CA PRO A 92 -16.47 1.86 -21.83
C PRO A 92 -15.40 2.71 -21.18
N VAL A 93 -15.71 3.98 -20.92
CA VAL A 93 -14.80 4.93 -20.24
C VAL A 93 -15.52 5.56 -19.03
N LEU A 94 -14.81 5.66 -17.89
CA LEU A 94 -15.26 6.39 -16.72
C LEU A 94 -14.23 7.49 -16.38
N GLY A 95 -14.65 8.76 -16.43
CA GLY A 95 -13.85 9.89 -15.98
C GLY A 95 -14.18 10.28 -14.53
N ILE A 96 -13.18 10.42 -13.66
CA ILE A 96 -13.35 10.82 -12.26
C ILE A 96 -12.67 12.16 -12.03
N CYS A 97 -13.41 13.18 -11.56
CA CYS A 97 -12.91 14.51 -11.21
C CYS A 97 -12.14 15.15 -12.40
N TYR A 98 -10.82 15.25 -12.34
CA TYR A 98 -10.00 15.73 -13.46
C TYR A 98 -10.25 14.90 -14.75
N GLY A 99 -10.43 13.58 -14.60
CA GLY A 99 -10.77 12.69 -15.72
C GLY A 99 -12.06 13.08 -16.42
N GLN A 100 -13.10 13.54 -15.70
CA GLN A 100 -14.32 14.11 -16.28
C GLN A 100 -13.99 15.38 -17.08
N GLN A 101 -13.24 16.28 -16.51
CA GLN A 101 -12.94 17.59 -17.09
C GLN A 101 -12.12 17.43 -18.39
N THR A 102 -11.02 16.66 -18.34
CA THR A 102 -10.18 16.43 -19.52
C THR A 102 -10.94 15.70 -20.63
N MET A 103 -11.78 14.70 -20.27
CA MET A 103 -12.64 13.99 -21.21
C MET A 103 -13.64 14.94 -21.89
N CYS A 104 -14.34 15.78 -21.11
CA CYS A 104 -15.29 16.73 -21.67
C CYS A 104 -14.60 17.71 -22.65
N LEU A 105 -13.43 18.25 -22.29
CA LEU A 105 -12.67 19.13 -23.17
C LEU A 105 -12.25 18.42 -24.47
N GLN A 106 -11.75 17.20 -24.40
CA GLN A 106 -11.27 16.45 -25.55
C GLN A 106 -12.40 16.02 -26.50
N LEU A 107 -13.62 15.91 -25.99
CA LEU A 107 -14.82 15.55 -26.77
C LEU A 107 -15.63 16.76 -27.25
N GLY A 108 -15.14 17.99 -27.04
CA GLY A 108 -15.76 19.21 -27.56
C GLY A 108 -16.67 19.96 -26.58
N GLY A 109 -16.65 19.60 -25.30
CA GLY A 109 -17.30 20.35 -24.23
C GLY A 109 -16.46 21.53 -23.75
N ARG A 110 -16.93 22.20 -22.67
CA ARG A 110 -16.24 23.34 -22.07
C ARG A 110 -16.09 23.14 -20.57
N VAL A 111 -14.94 23.54 -20.05
CA VAL A 111 -14.61 23.58 -18.62
C VAL A 111 -14.16 25.00 -18.27
N GLU A 112 -14.59 25.51 -17.14
CA GLU A 112 -14.23 26.84 -16.64
C GLU A 112 -13.83 26.75 -15.17
N ALA A 113 -13.04 27.74 -14.72
CA ALA A 113 -12.74 27.88 -13.30
C ALA A 113 -14.03 28.11 -12.52
N GLY A 114 -14.23 27.33 -11.46
CA GLY A 114 -15.42 27.46 -10.60
C GLY A 114 -15.39 28.78 -9.81
N HIS A 115 -16.54 29.44 -9.69
CA HIS A 115 -16.69 30.62 -8.82
C HIS A 115 -16.66 30.23 -7.33
N ALA A 116 -17.08 29.01 -7.00
CA ALA A 116 -16.96 28.39 -5.68
C ALA A 116 -16.20 27.06 -5.83
N ARG A 117 -15.20 26.86 -4.96
CA ARG A 117 -14.48 25.58 -4.87
C ARG A 117 -15.28 24.64 -3.99
N GLU A 118 -15.47 23.40 -4.43
CA GLU A 118 -16.09 22.35 -3.61
C GLU A 118 -15.02 21.39 -3.11
N PHE A 119 -14.74 21.40 -1.81
CA PHE A 119 -13.84 20.48 -1.14
C PHE A 119 -14.52 19.86 0.07
N GLY A 120 -14.52 18.54 0.13
CA GLY A 120 -15.09 17.78 1.24
C GLY A 120 -16.46 17.16 0.93
N ARG A 121 -17.26 16.99 1.97
CA ARG A 121 -18.60 16.41 1.86
C ARG A 121 -19.55 17.37 1.14
N ALA A 122 -20.23 16.83 0.11
CA ALA A 122 -21.25 17.54 -0.65
C ALA A 122 -22.46 16.61 -0.87
N GLU A 123 -23.59 17.20 -1.23
CA GLU A 123 -24.77 16.46 -1.67
C GLU A 123 -24.99 16.65 -3.17
N ILE A 124 -25.27 15.55 -3.87
CA ILE A 124 -25.76 15.59 -5.25
C ILE A 124 -27.22 15.18 -5.29
N THR A 125 -27.96 15.73 -6.25
CA THR A 125 -29.33 15.32 -6.59
C THR A 125 -29.28 14.53 -7.89
N VAL A 126 -29.82 13.31 -7.89
CA VAL A 126 -29.96 12.50 -9.10
C VAL A 126 -31.11 13.03 -9.93
N THR A 127 -30.87 13.41 -11.19
CA THR A 127 -31.85 14.08 -12.07
C THR A 127 -32.42 13.17 -13.15
N ALA A 128 -31.69 12.10 -13.51
CA ALA A 128 -32.11 11.14 -14.51
C ALA A 128 -31.52 9.76 -14.25
N PRO A 129 -32.08 8.65 -14.76
CA PRO A 129 -31.49 7.32 -14.62
C PRO A 129 -30.17 7.18 -15.42
N SER A 130 -29.26 6.33 -14.93
CA SER A 130 -28.04 5.95 -15.63
C SER A 130 -27.62 4.54 -15.21
N ALA A 131 -27.03 3.79 -16.16
CA ALA A 131 -26.45 2.48 -15.88
C ALA A 131 -25.36 2.53 -14.81
N LEU A 132 -24.68 3.67 -14.64
CA LEU A 132 -23.58 3.84 -13.68
C LEU A 132 -24.03 3.63 -12.23
N TYR A 133 -25.22 4.03 -11.88
CA TYR A 133 -25.74 3.88 -10.50
C TYR A 133 -27.07 3.11 -10.42
N ASP A 134 -27.36 2.31 -11.46
CA ASP A 134 -28.54 1.44 -11.49
C ASP A 134 -28.58 0.50 -10.27
N GLY A 135 -29.70 0.52 -9.53
CA GLY A 135 -29.88 -0.24 -8.29
C GLY A 135 -29.10 0.30 -7.08
N VAL A 136 -28.44 1.46 -7.21
CA VAL A 136 -27.70 2.13 -6.14
C VAL A 136 -28.37 3.45 -5.74
N TRP A 137 -28.65 4.30 -6.72
CA TRP A 137 -29.28 5.60 -6.52
C TRP A 137 -30.58 5.74 -7.29
N GLU A 138 -31.50 6.49 -6.72
CA GLU A 138 -32.82 6.72 -7.27
C GLU A 138 -32.98 8.17 -7.77
N THR A 139 -33.62 8.35 -8.90
CA THR A 139 -33.93 9.68 -9.46
C THR A 139 -34.78 10.49 -8.48
N GLY A 140 -34.45 11.76 -8.32
CA GLY A 140 -35.10 12.71 -7.41
C GLY A 140 -34.57 12.67 -5.97
N LYS A 141 -33.70 11.73 -5.61
CA LYS A 141 -33.10 11.66 -4.27
C LYS A 141 -31.73 12.31 -4.21
N LYS A 142 -31.33 12.68 -2.99
CA LYS A 142 -30.02 13.25 -2.67
C LYS A 142 -29.11 12.21 -2.04
N TYR A 143 -27.82 12.30 -2.39
CA TYR A 143 -26.79 11.39 -1.88
C TYR A 143 -25.52 12.15 -1.51
N GLN A 144 -24.89 11.73 -0.41
CA GLN A 144 -23.60 12.27 0.02
C GLN A 144 -22.50 11.77 -0.89
N VAL A 145 -21.60 12.67 -1.29
CA VAL A 145 -20.40 12.38 -2.06
C VAL A 145 -19.22 13.19 -1.53
N TRP A 146 -18.02 12.90 -2.02
CA TRP A 146 -16.81 13.66 -1.73
C TRP A 146 -16.36 14.44 -2.95
N MET A 147 -16.37 15.75 -2.86
CA MET A 147 -15.91 16.68 -3.89
C MET A 147 -14.49 17.15 -3.60
N SER A 148 -13.69 17.36 -4.66
CA SER A 148 -12.34 17.92 -4.56
C SER A 148 -11.97 18.62 -5.88
N HIS A 149 -12.62 19.74 -6.20
CA HIS A 149 -12.38 20.42 -7.48
C HIS A 149 -12.47 21.95 -7.39
N GLY A 150 -11.68 22.63 -8.25
CA GLY A 150 -11.74 24.05 -8.49
C GLY A 150 -12.33 24.39 -9.86
N ASP A 151 -12.12 23.54 -10.86
CA ASP A 151 -12.67 23.67 -12.20
C ASP A 151 -13.96 22.84 -12.31
N ARG A 152 -14.87 23.24 -13.21
CA ARG A 152 -16.12 22.53 -13.46
C ARG A 152 -16.49 22.52 -14.93
N VAL A 153 -17.17 21.46 -15.36
CA VAL A 153 -17.77 21.40 -16.70
C VAL A 153 -18.93 22.40 -16.78
N THR A 154 -18.94 23.24 -17.83
CA THR A 154 -19.99 24.25 -18.07
C THR A 154 -20.78 23.97 -19.35
N GLN A 155 -20.22 23.18 -20.27
CA GLN A 155 -20.92 22.71 -21.47
C GLN A 155 -20.56 21.25 -21.75
N LEU A 156 -21.58 20.41 -21.93
CA LEU A 156 -21.37 19.00 -22.26
C LEU A 156 -21.01 18.81 -23.72
N PRO A 157 -20.21 17.80 -24.06
CA PRO A 157 -20.01 17.34 -25.42
C PRO A 157 -21.31 16.81 -26.02
N GLU A 158 -21.39 16.72 -27.34
CA GLU A 158 -22.51 16.13 -28.05
C GLU A 158 -22.73 14.68 -27.63
N GLY A 159 -23.98 14.29 -27.41
CA GLY A 159 -24.41 12.95 -26.98
C GLY A 159 -24.47 12.77 -25.47
N PHE A 160 -23.81 13.62 -24.67
CA PHE A 160 -23.86 13.53 -23.22
C PHE A 160 -25.13 14.15 -22.62
N LYS A 161 -25.58 13.52 -21.52
CA LYS A 161 -26.70 14.00 -20.70
C LYS A 161 -26.26 14.22 -19.26
N PRO A 162 -26.73 15.27 -18.58
CA PRO A 162 -26.55 15.40 -17.14
C PRO A 162 -27.48 14.42 -16.43
N VAL A 163 -26.96 13.66 -15.47
CA VAL A 163 -27.74 12.66 -14.74
C VAL A 163 -27.72 12.87 -13.22
N ALA A 164 -26.81 13.70 -12.72
CA ALA A 164 -26.86 14.24 -11.35
C ALA A 164 -26.16 15.59 -11.28
N ALA A 165 -26.57 16.44 -10.31
CA ALA A 165 -26.06 17.77 -10.11
C ALA A 165 -25.83 18.06 -8.61
N SER A 166 -24.83 18.91 -8.29
CA SER A 166 -24.67 19.61 -7.01
C SER A 166 -24.88 21.11 -7.19
N GLU A 167 -24.83 21.85 -6.09
CA GLU A 167 -24.92 23.31 -6.13
C GLU A 167 -23.75 23.94 -6.90
N GLY A 168 -22.52 23.43 -6.71
CA GLY A 168 -21.30 23.93 -7.36
C GLY A 168 -20.98 23.24 -8.69
N ALA A 169 -21.53 22.04 -8.96
CA ALA A 169 -21.29 21.27 -10.16
C ALA A 169 -22.62 20.85 -10.82
N PRO A 170 -23.13 21.64 -11.81
CA PRO A 170 -24.37 21.32 -12.50
C PRO A 170 -24.30 20.00 -13.30
N PHE A 171 -23.11 19.53 -13.58
CA PHE A 171 -22.81 18.28 -14.27
C PHE A 171 -22.01 17.33 -13.36
N ALA A 172 -22.49 17.11 -12.12
CA ALA A 172 -21.80 16.27 -11.14
C ALA A 172 -21.66 14.80 -11.61
N VAL A 173 -22.63 14.29 -12.38
CA VAL A 173 -22.54 13.05 -13.14
C VAL A 173 -23.07 13.27 -14.54
N VAL A 174 -22.35 12.77 -15.53
CA VAL A 174 -22.75 12.81 -16.94
C VAL A 174 -22.58 11.45 -17.59
N SER A 175 -23.43 11.15 -18.56
CA SER A 175 -23.34 9.90 -19.32
C SER A 175 -23.67 10.07 -20.80
N ASP A 176 -22.96 9.33 -21.62
CA ASP A 176 -23.37 8.94 -22.96
C ASP A 176 -23.58 7.43 -22.95
N GLU A 177 -24.81 7.02 -22.76
CA GLU A 177 -25.19 5.60 -22.65
C GLU A 177 -24.94 4.83 -23.96
N ILE A 178 -24.96 5.50 -25.13
CA ILE A 178 -24.73 4.87 -26.44
C ILE A 178 -23.27 4.52 -26.62
N ARG A 179 -22.37 5.48 -26.37
CA ARG A 179 -20.91 5.27 -26.45
C ARG A 179 -20.36 4.58 -25.21
N ARG A 180 -21.17 4.43 -24.15
CA ARG A 180 -20.81 3.91 -22.83
C ARG A 180 -19.68 4.73 -22.19
N ILE A 181 -19.80 6.05 -22.22
CA ILE A 181 -18.87 7.00 -21.62
C ILE A 181 -19.56 7.70 -20.46
N TYR A 182 -18.96 7.60 -19.29
CA TYR A 182 -19.51 8.10 -18.03
C TYR A 182 -18.49 8.99 -17.32
N ALA A 183 -18.96 9.91 -16.52
CA ALA A 183 -18.05 10.66 -15.67
C ALA A 183 -18.72 11.20 -14.40
N THR A 184 -17.90 11.32 -13.35
CA THR A 184 -18.26 11.90 -12.05
C THR A 184 -17.33 13.04 -11.71
N GLN A 185 -17.85 14.17 -11.21
CA GLN A 185 -17.03 15.25 -10.67
C GLN A 185 -16.52 14.91 -9.26
N PHE A 186 -17.25 14.11 -8.51
CA PHE A 186 -16.87 13.60 -7.20
C PHE A 186 -16.01 12.34 -7.29
N HIS A 187 -15.45 11.94 -6.16
CA HIS A 187 -14.60 10.78 -6.00
C HIS A 187 -15.41 9.58 -5.47
N PRO A 188 -15.81 8.61 -6.30
CA PRO A 188 -16.52 7.40 -5.86
C PRO A 188 -15.61 6.41 -5.15
N GLU A 189 -14.29 6.52 -5.32
CA GLU A 189 -13.30 5.61 -4.74
C GLU A 189 -13.06 5.80 -3.25
N VAL A 190 -13.35 6.99 -2.70
CA VAL A 190 -13.05 7.30 -1.30
C VAL A 190 -14.17 6.87 -0.34
N ALA A 191 -13.82 6.60 0.91
CA ALA A 191 -14.77 6.15 1.93
C ALA A 191 -15.89 7.17 2.24
N HIS A 192 -15.64 8.46 1.98
CA HIS A 192 -16.60 9.54 2.21
C HIS A 192 -17.72 9.61 1.15
N THR A 193 -17.66 8.81 0.10
CA THR A 193 -18.75 8.51 -0.84
C THR A 193 -19.30 7.12 -0.50
N PRO A 194 -20.32 7.00 0.37
CA PRO A 194 -20.72 5.71 0.96
C PRO A 194 -21.05 4.61 -0.05
N GLU A 195 -21.72 4.96 -1.15
CA GLU A 195 -22.12 4.01 -2.19
C GLU A 195 -21.13 3.93 -3.38
N GLY A 196 -19.99 4.61 -3.28
CA GLY A 196 -19.03 4.75 -4.38
C GLY A 196 -18.46 3.43 -4.88
N ALA A 197 -18.20 2.47 -3.99
CA ALA A 197 -17.75 1.13 -4.36
C ALA A 197 -18.78 0.39 -5.25
N LYS A 198 -20.08 0.56 -5.00
CA LYS A 198 -21.14 -0.04 -5.81
C LYS A 198 -21.23 0.62 -7.18
N ILE A 199 -20.98 1.93 -7.27
CA ILE A 199 -20.94 2.67 -8.55
C ILE A 199 -19.79 2.15 -9.41
N ILE A 200 -18.58 2.00 -8.85
CA ILE A 200 -17.44 1.38 -9.55
C ILE A 200 -17.77 -0.07 -9.93
N GLY A 201 -18.42 -0.83 -9.03
CA GLY A 201 -18.90 -2.18 -9.33
C GLY A 201 -19.86 -2.24 -10.52
N ASN A 202 -20.81 -1.32 -10.63
CA ASN A 202 -21.67 -1.21 -11.81
C ASN A 202 -20.89 -0.91 -13.09
N PHE A 203 -19.89 -0.01 -13.01
CA PHE A 203 -19.04 0.29 -14.16
C PHE A 203 -18.32 -0.97 -14.65
N VAL A 204 -17.63 -1.68 -13.76
CA VAL A 204 -16.83 -2.84 -14.19
C VAL A 204 -17.67 -4.06 -14.58
N HIS A 205 -18.81 -4.31 -13.92
CA HIS A 205 -19.62 -5.51 -14.19
C HIS A 205 -20.74 -5.27 -15.17
N LYS A 206 -21.61 -4.26 -14.93
CA LYS A 206 -22.78 -4.02 -15.77
C LYS A 206 -22.41 -3.34 -17.09
N ILE A 207 -21.50 -2.36 -17.04
CA ILE A 207 -21.16 -1.54 -18.22
C ILE A 207 -20.01 -2.19 -19.01
N CYS A 208 -18.91 -2.58 -18.36
CA CYS A 208 -17.77 -3.23 -19.01
C CYS A 208 -17.98 -4.73 -19.25
N GLY A 209 -18.93 -5.38 -18.56
CA GLY A 209 -19.17 -6.81 -18.66
C GLY A 209 -18.01 -7.66 -18.17
N CYS A 210 -17.23 -7.18 -17.19
CA CYS A 210 -16.16 -7.95 -16.57
C CYS A 210 -16.73 -9.05 -15.67
N ARG A 211 -16.06 -10.19 -15.69
CA ARG A 211 -16.37 -11.32 -14.79
C ARG A 211 -15.67 -11.14 -13.44
N TYR A 212 -16.15 -11.88 -12.44
CA TYR A 212 -15.50 -11.99 -11.12
C TYR A 212 -14.36 -13.02 -11.21
N ASP A 213 -13.29 -12.71 -11.95
CA ASP A 213 -12.20 -13.64 -12.21
C ASP A 213 -10.85 -13.22 -11.58
N TRP A 214 -10.88 -12.24 -10.67
CA TRP A 214 -9.76 -11.89 -9.84
C TRP A 214 -9.96 -12.38 -8.41
N SER A 215 -9.23 -13.42 -8.01
CA SER A 215 -9.22 -13.97 -6.66
C SER A 215 -7.82 -14.43 -6.26
N MET A 216 -7.54 -14.51 -4.97
CA MET A 216 -6.21 -14.93 -4.50
C MET A 216 -5.89 -16.39 -4.81
N GLY A 217 -6.90 -17.28 -4.88
CA GLY A 217 -6.69 -18.65 -5.33
C GLY A 217 -6.25 -18.74 -6.80
N MET A 218 -6.88 -17.96 -7.69
CA MET A 218 -6.45 -17.88 -9.10
C MET A 218 -5.08 -17.23 -9.24
N PHE A 219 -4.83 -16.14 -8.50
CA PHE A 219 -3.52 -15.50 -8.48
C PHE A 219 -2.42 -16.45 -8.03
N ARG A 220 -2.64 -17.21 -6.93
CA ARG A 220 -1.70 -18.21 -6.42
C ARG A 220 -1.30 -19.23 -7.49
N ALA A 221 -2.29 -19.82 -8.16
CA ALA A 221 -2.04 -20.82 -9.20
C ALA A 221 -1.21 -20.27 -10.37
N GLU A 222 -1.51 -19.04 -10.79
CA GLU A 222 -0.77 -18.38 -11.87
C GLU A 222 0.62 -17.93 -11.43
N ALA A 223 0.77 -17.40 -10.23
CA ALA A 223 2.06 -16.98 -9.68
C ALA A 223 3.02 -18.16 -9.53
N ILE A 224 2.54 -19.35 -9.10
CA ILE A 224 3.34 -20.58 -9.05
C ILE A 224 3.89 -20.92 -10.43
N LYS A 225 3.07 -20.91 -11.48
CA LYS A 225 3.53 -21.19 -12.84
C LYS A 225 4.56 -20.18 -13.34
N ARG A 226 4.35 -18.89 -13.05
CA ARG A 226 5.30 -17.83 -13.41
C ARG A 226 6.64 -18.00 -12.72
N ILE A 227 6.65 -18.31 -11.42
CA ILE A 227 7.87 -18.58 -10.66
C ILE A 227 8.59 -19.79 -11.24
N GLN A 228 7.88 -20.90 -11.52
CA GLN A 228 8.46 -22.09 -12.13
C GLN A 228 9.05 -21.82 -13.52
N THR A 229 8.39 -21.02 -14.34
CA THR A 229 8.89 -20.61 -15.66
C THR A 229 10.13 -19.74 -15.55
N GLN A 230 10.15 -18.80 -14.60
CA GLN A 230 11.26 -17.86 -14.42
C GLN A 230 12.51 -18.51 -13.83
N VAL A 231 12.33 -19.37 -12.83
CA VAL A 231 13.43 -19.99 -12.06
C VAL A 231 13.86 -21.33 -12.65
N GLY A 232 12.93 -22.04 -13.26
CA GLY A 232 13.08 -23.45 -13.63
C GLY A 232 12.84 -24.38 -12.45
N THR A 233 12.39 -25.61 -12.72
CA THR A 233 12.23 -26.63 -11.68
C THR A 233 13.56 -27.35 -11.41
N LYS A 234 13.71 -27.94 -10.22
CA LYS A 234 14.91 -28.71 -9.86
C LYS A 234 15.22 -29.84 -10.85
N LYS A 235 14.20 -30.47 -11.43
CA LYS A 235 14.32 -31.53 -12.42
C LYS A 235 14.91 -31.02 -13.74
N GLU A 236 14.73 -29.75 -14.05
CA GLU A 236 15.19 -29.09 -15.27
C GLU A 236 16.50 -28.32 -15.07
N GLY A 237 17.16 -28.48 -13.92
CA GLY A 237 18.38 -27.75 -13.58
C GLY A 237 18.12 -26.28 -13.19
N GLY A 238 16.92 -25.98 -12.66
CA GLY A 238 16.53 -24.65 -12.27
C GLY A 238 17.42 -24.00 -11.22
N GLY A 239 17.42 -22.67 -11.20
CA GLY A 239 18.31 -21.85 -10.37
C GLY A 239 17.96 -21.88 -8.89
N ARG A 240 18.89 -21.41 -8.06
CA ARG A 240 18.70 -21.23 -6.62
C ARG A 240 18.19 -19.83 -6.31
N VAL A 241 17.21 -19.75 -5.41
CA VAL A 241 16.59 -18.50 -4.95
C VAL A 241 16.94 -18.27 -3.50
N ILE A 242 17.36 -17.06 -3.16
CA ILE A 242 17.50 -16.61 -1.78
C ILE A 242 16.43 -15.57 -1.47
N CYS A 243 15.92 -15.57 -0.23
CA CYS A 243 14.90 -14.65 0.23
C CYS A 243 15.27 -14.09 1.61
N GLY A 244 15.33 -12.76 1.74
CA GLY A 244 15.49 -12.10 3.03
C GLY A 244 14.15 -12.04 3.77
N LEU A 245 14.10 -12.59 4.99
CA LEU A 245 12.92 -12.49 5.85
C LEU A 245 13.11 -11.34 6.83
N SER A 246 12.25 -10.32 6.71
CA SER A 246 12.22 -9.18 7.63
C SER A 246 11.34 -9.39 8.87
N GLY A 247 10.65 -10.54 8.97
CA GLY A 247 9.59 -10.76 9.96
C GLY A 247 8.24 -10.16 9.58
N GLY A 248 8.18 -9.39 8.48
CA GLY A 248 6.93 -8.83 7.94
C GLY A 248 6.11 -9.84 7.13
N VAL A 249 4.81 -9.57 6.99
CA VAL A 249 3.89 -10.44 6.25
C VAL A 249 4.29 -10.60 4.77
N ASP A 250 4.79 -9.53 4.13
CA ASP A 250 5.07 -9.54 2.69
C ASP A 250 6.20 -10.50 2.34
N SER A 251 7.34 -10.41 3.04
CA SER A 251 8.46 -11.34 2.85
C SER A 251 8.07 -12.78 3.18
N ALA A 252 7.18 -12.97 4.17
CA ALA A 252 6.69 -14.29 4.53
C ALA A 252 5.79 -14.90 3.46
N VAL A 253 4.82 -14.14 2.94
CA VAL A 253 3.92 -14.58 1.87
C VAL A 253 4.72 -14.87 0.60
N ALA A 254 5.67 -14.00 0.23
CA ALA A 254 6.55 -14.23 -0.92
C ALA A 254 7.34 -15.54 -0.77
N ALA A 255 7.95 -15.77 0.41
CA ALA A 255 8.74 -16.96 0.66
C ALA A 255 7.91 -18.26 0.61
N VAL A 256 6.71 -18.26 1.23
CA VAL A 256 5.82 -19.44 1.21
C VAL A 256 5.34 -19.73 -0.21
N LEU A 257 4.94 -18.71 -0.97
CA LEU A 257 4.51 -18.85 -2.36
C LEU A 257 5.63 -19.39 -3.27
N ILE A 258 6.85 -18.85 -3.12
CA ILE A 258 8.02 -19.34 -3.88
C ILE A 258 8.36 -20.77 -3.46
N HIS A 259 8.31 -21.08 -2.17
CA HIS A 259 8.57 -22.45 -1.71
C HIS A 259 7.56 -23.45 -2.27
N GLU A 260 6.29 -23.07 -2.34
CA GLU A 260 5.26 -23.89 -2.98
C GLU A 260 5.56 -24.15 -4.46
N ALA A 261 6.11 -23.14 -5.15
CA ALA A 261 6.43 -23.25 -6.57
C ALA A 261 7.67 -24.12 -6.87
N ILE A 262 8.75 -23.97 -6.09
CA ILE A 262 10.09 -24.53 -6.41
C ILE A 262 10.72 -25.34 -5.26
N GLY A 263 10.05 -25.46 -4.13
CA GLY A 263 10.48 -26.28 -3.00
C GLY A 263 11.85 -25.89 -2.44
N SER A 264 12.74 -26.87 -2.32
CA SER A 264 14.08 -26.72 -1.71
C SER A 264 15.08 -25.88 -2.52
N GLN A 265 14.71 -25.35 -3.70
CA GLN A 265 15.53 -24.38 -4.42
C GLN A 265 15.51 -23.00 -3.74
N LEU A 266 14.51 -22.74 -2.89
CA LEU A 266 14.46 -21.56 -2.04
C LEU A 266 15.24 -21.78 -0.74
N THR A 267 16.09 -20.81 -0.38
CA THR A 267 16.67 -20.68 0.96
C THR A 267 16.34 -19.30 1.52
N CYS A 268 15.73 -19.26 2.70
CA CYS A 268 15.45 -18.02 3.39
C CYS A 268 16.59 -17.66 4.35
N ILE A 269 16.87 -16.36 4.47
CA ILE A 269 17.83 -15.80 5.41
C ILE A 269 17.06 -14.83 6.32
N PHE A 270 16.98 -15.17 7.58
CA PHE A 270 16.41 -14.32 8.62
C PHE A 270 17.54 -13.68 9.43
N VAL A 271 17.55 -12.35 9.51
CA VAL A 271 18.55 -11.60 10.27
C VAL A 271 17.87 -11.00 11.52
N ASP A 272 18.22 -11.52 12.69
CA ASP A 272 17.81 -10.90 13.94
C ASP A 272 18.73 -9.71 14.22
N THR A 273 18.18 -8.52 14.05
CA THR A 273 18.89 -7.25 14.24
C THR A 273 18.94 -6.80 15.70
N GLY A 274 18.27 -7.53 16.62
CA GLY A 274 18.06 -7.10 17.99
C GLY A 274 17.04 -5.95 18.14
N LEU A 275 16.41 -5.52 17.04
CA LEU A 275 15.47 -4.38 17.01
C LEU A 275 14.01 -4.80 16.84
N MET A 276 13.73 -6.10 16.92
CA MET A 276 12.38 -6.66 16.82
C MET A 276 11.61 -6.55 18.15
N ARG A 277 10.29 -6.67 18.07
CA ARG A 277 9.41 -6.82 19.22
C ARG A 277 9.69 -8.12 19.99
N SER A 278 9.19 -8.18 21.20
CA SER A 278 9.36 -9.37 22.06
C SER A 278 8.82 -10.63 21.37
N GLY A 279 9.66 -11.65 21.24
CA GLY A 279 9.30 -12.96 20.71
C GLY A 279 9.09 -13.06 19.18
N GLU A 280 9.12 -11.95 18.44
CA GLU A 280 8.84 -11.98 16.99
C GLU A 280 9.87 -12.79 16.20
N GLY A 281 11.16 -12.64 16.50
CA GLY A 281 12.22 -13.41 15.82
C GLY A 281 12.05 -14.92 16.00
N ALA A 282 11.79 -15.36 17.23
CA ALA A 282 11.53 -16.77 17.51
C ALA A 282 10.30 -17.30 16.77
N GLN A 283 9.23 -16.52 16.71
CA GLN A 283 8.02 -16.89 15.96
C GLN A 283 8.27 -17.05 14.47
N VAL A 284 9.09 -16.18 13.86
CA VAL A 284 9.46 -16.29 12.44
C VAL A 284 10.24 -17.59 12.21
N VAL A 285 11.27 -17.85 13.02
CA VAL A 285 12.09 -19.06 12.89
C VAL A 285 11.24 -20.33 13.05
N ASP A 286 10.35 -20.36 14.02
CA ASP A 286 9.47 -21.50 14.29
C ASP A 286 8.50 -21.74 13.13
N LEU A 287 7.85 -20.68 12.63
CA LEU A 287 6.93 -20.75 11.51
C LEU A 287 7.61 -21.36 10.27
N PHE A 288 8.78 -20.86 9.88
CA PHE A 288 9.44 -21.28 8.65
C PHE A 288 10.10 -22.65 8.78
N ARG A 289 10.75 -22.96 9.87
CA ARG A 289 11.42 -24.24 10.06
C ARG A 289 10.45 -25.39 10.37
N ARG A 290 9.50 -25.18 11.26
CA ARG A 290 8.65 -26.27 11.77
C ARG A 290 7.33 -26.40 11.05
N HIS A 291 6.70 -25.29 10.68
CA HIS A 291 5.38 -25.34 10.05
C HIS A 291 5.48 -25.55 8.53
N TYR A 292 6.32 -24.77 7.85
CA TYR A 292 6.46 -24.86 6.39
C TYR A 292 7.63 -25.71 5.92
N ASN A 293 8.54 -26.11 6.81
CA ASN A 293 9.76 -26.85 6.47
C ASN A 293 10.58 -26.18 5.35
N ILE A 294 10.64 -24.83 5.37
CA ILE A 294 11.42 -24.04 4.42
C ILE A 294 12.87 -23.96 4.90
N PRO A 295 13.88 -24.20 4.03
CA PRO A 295 15.28 -24.00 4.37
C PRO A 295 15.52 -22.58 4.90
N LEU A 296 15.94 -22.45 6.16
CA LEU A 296 16.10 -21.17 6.85
C LEU A 296 17.46 -21.08 7.55
N ILE A 297 18.22 -20.04 7.20
CA ILE A 297 19.40 -19.58 7.93
C ILE A 297 18.95 -18.45 8.85
N ALA A 298 19.04 -18.67 10.15
CA ALA A 298 18.79 -17.63 11.14
C ALA A 298 20.12 -17.08 11.67
N VAL A 299 20.32 -15.78 11.49
CA VAL A 299 21.56 -15.09 11.86
C VAL A 299 21.25 -14.16 13.02
N ASP A 300 21.93 -14.35 14.15
CA ASP A 300 21.94 -13.36 15.23
C ASP A 300 23.00 -12.30 14.90
N ALA A 301 22.54 -11.11 14.57
CA ALA A 301 23.37 -9.95 14.24
C ALA A 301 23.14 -8.78 15.20
N ALA A 302 22.46 -9.01 16.33
CA ALA A 302 22.07 -7.95 17.25
C ALA A 302 23.28 -7.09 17.70
N ALA A 303 24.41 -7.71 18.00
CA ALA A 303 25.63 -7.00 18.41
C ALA A 303 26.17 -6.08 17.29
N ASP A 304 26.15 -6.55 16.03
CA ASP A 304 26.62 -5.79 14.86
C ASP A 304 25.76 -4.53 14.64
N PHE A 305 24.42 -4.69 14.74
CA PHE A 305 23.50 -3.57 14.54
C PHE A 305 23.55 -2.56 15.69
N LEU A 306 23.52 -3.03 16.92
CA LEU A 306 23.60 -2.15 18.10
C LEU A 306 24.92 -1.40 18.16
N GLY A 307 26.04 -2.07 17.85
CA GLY A 307 27.35 -1.42 17.76
C GLY A 307 27.39 -0.31 16.71
N ALA A 308 26.81 -0.55 15.54
CA ALA A 308 26.77 0.46 14.47
C ALA A 308 25.83 1.65 14.77
N LEU A 309 24.88 1.49 15.70
CA LEU A 309 23.92 2.52 16.11
C LEU A 309 24.37 3.31 17.36
N THR A 310 25.52 2.99 17.93
CA THR A 310 26.05 3.69 19.11
C THR A 310 26.26 5.17 18.80
N GLY A 311 25.72 6.07 19.62
CA GLY A 311 25.82 7.52 19.47
C GLY A 311 24.89 8.11 18.40
N VAL A 312 24.09 7.28 17.66
CA VAL A 312 23.21 7.75 16.59
C VAL A 312 21.85 8.06 17.16
N SER A 313 21.43 9.33 17.06
CA SER A 313 20.10 9.79 17.53
C SER A 313 19.15 10.17 16.38
N ASP A 314 19.66 10.59 15.24
CA ASP A 314 18.85 10.98 14.08
C ASP A 314 18.13 9.78 13.45
N PRO A 315 16.79 9.83 13.26
CA PRO A 315 16.01 8.71 12.74
C PRO A 315 16.40 8.29 11.32
N GLU A 316 16.78 9.26 10.47
CA GLU A 316 17.14 8.96 9.08
C GLU A 316 18.51 8.31 8.99
N GLN A 317 19.46 8.74 9.81
CA GLN A 317 20.75 8.07 9.93
C GLN A 317 20.60 6.64 10.46
N LYS A 318 19.73 6.43 11.46
CA LYS A 318 19.41 5.07 11.95
C LYS A 318 18.90 4.18 10.82
N ARG A 319 17.97 4.66 10.00
CA ARG A 319 17.44 3.91 8.86
C ARG A 319 18.52 3.53 7.86
N LYS A 320 19.39 4.47 7.49
CA LYS A 320 20.49 4.22 6.54
C LYS A 320 21.50 3.20 7.08
N ILE A 321 21.88 3.30 8.35
CA ILE A 321 22.81 2.36 8.99
C ILE A 321 22.19 0.97 9.04
N ILE A 322 20.95 0.84 9.48
CA ILE A 322 20.25 -0.43 9.58
C ILE A 322 20.11 -1.06 8.19
N GLY A 323 19.70 -0.30 7.18
CA GLY A 323 19.60 -0.79 5.81
C GLY A 323 20.92 -1.27 5.24
N GLY A 324 22.00 -0.49 5.41
CA GLY A 324 23.35 -0.88 4.97
C GLY A 324 23.86 -2.14 5.66
N LYS A 325 23.72 -2.21 6.98
CA LYS A 325 24.12 -3.40 7.76
C LYS A 325 23.33 -4.66 7.38
N PHE A 326 22.04 -4.50 7.14
CA PHE A 326 21.21 -5.63 6.68
C PHE A 326 21.74 -6.20 5.35
N ILE A 327 22.08 -5.32 4.42
CA ILE A 327 22.68 -5.70 3.14
C ILE A 327 23.99 -6.47 3.35
N ASP A 328 24.89 -5.94 4.17
CA ASP A 328 26.20 -6.55 4.41
C ASP A 328 26.07 -7.96 5.04
N VAL A 329 25.18 -8.12 6.03
CA VAL A 329 24.92 -9.42 6.68
C VAL A 329 24.28 -10.38 5.70
N PHE A 330 23.29 -9.93 4.94
CA PHE A 330 22.59 -10.75 3.96
C PHE A 330 23.54 -11.26 2.86
N GLU A 331 24.36 -10.37 2.30
CA GLU A 331 25.37 -10.70 1.28
C GLU A 331 26.39 -11.72 1.80
N ARG A 332 26.91 -11.52 3.01
CA ARG A 332 27.82 -12.45 3.66
C ARG A 332 27.23 -13.87 3.79
N GLU A 333 25.99 -13.97 4.23
CA GLU A 333 25.32 -15.27 4.38
C GLU A 333 24.95 -15.90 3.03
N ALA A 334 24.57 -15.11 2.05
CA ALA A 334 24.30 -15.58 0.70
C ALA A 334 25.57 -16.15 0.02
N GLN A 335 26.73 -15.53 0.23
CA GLN A 335 28.00 -16.02 -0.28
C GLN A 335 28.38 -17.39 0.30
N LYS A 336 28.10 -17.64 1.59
CA LYS A 336 28.35 -18.94 2.24
C LYS A 336 27.55 -20.09 1.63
N LEU A 337 26.42 -19.79 0.97
CA LEU A 337 25.60 -20.77 0.25
C LEU A 337 26.21 -21.24 -1.08
N GLY A 338 27.36 -20.70 -1.46
CA GLY A 338 28.02 -21.04 -2.75
C GLY A 338 27.33 -20.41 -3.96
N GLY A 339 26.68 -19.25 -3.75
CA GLY A 339 25.98 -18.46 -4.77
C GLY A 339 24.48 -18.76 -4.89
N ALA A 340 23.78 -17.84 -5.47
CA ALA A 340 22.38 -17.94 -5.88
C ALA A 340 22.22 -17.29 -7.26
N ASP A 341 21.16 -17.65 -7.97
CA ASP A 341 20.85 -17.08 -9.29
C ASP A 341 19.80 -15.98 -9.17
N PHE A 342 18.96 -16.06 -8.12
CA PHE A 342 17.83 -15.18 -7.93
C PHE A 342 17.72 -14.66 -6.50
N LEU A 343 17.26 -13.42 -6.38
CA LEU A 343 16.84 -12.78 -5.13
C LEU A 343 15.33 -12.59 -5.12
N ALA A 344 14.66 -13.17 -4.13
CA ALA A 344 13.23 -12.96 -3.91
C ALA A 344 12.98 -11.68 -3.11
N GLN A 345 12.06 -10.85 -3.56
CA GLN A 345 11.62 -9.62 -2.89
C GLN A 345 10.10 -9.58 -2.74
N GLY A 346 9.63 -9.09 -1.61
CA GLY A 346 8.21 -8.86 -1.31
C GLY A 346 7.73 -7.48 -1.76
N THR A 347 8.17 -7.00 -2.93
CA THR A 347 7.72 -5.74 -3.53
C THR A 347 6.23 -5.79 -3.78
N LEU A 348 5.49 -4.75 -3.41
CA LEU A 348 4.06 -4.63 -3.59
C LEU A 348 3.70 -3.66 -4.72
N TYR A 349 2.45 -3.70 -5.18
CA TYR A 349 1.98 -2.83 -6.25
C TYR A 349 2.11 -1.32 -5.94
N PRO A 350 1.80 -0.83 -4.73
CA PRO A 350 2.06 0.56 -4.36
C PRO A 350 3.54 0.96 -4.49
N ASP A 351 4.48 0.08 -4.13
CA ASP A 351 5.92 0.36 -4.25
C ASP A 351 6.33 0.55 -5.73
N VAL A 352 5.70 -0.22 -6.62
CA VAL A 352 5.94 -0.12 -8.08
C VAL A 352 5.42 1.21 -8.63
N ILE A 353 4.20 1.61 -8.25
CA ILE A 353 3.57 2.84 -8.72
C ILE A 353 4.35 4.06 -8.22
N GLU A 354 4.73 4.08 -6.94
CA GLU A 354 5.49 5.17 -6.33
C GLU A 354 6.91 5.32 -6.93
N SER A 355 7.47 4.26 -7.49
CA SER A 355 8.78 4.30 -8.14
C SER A 355 8.77 4.92 -9.55
N VAL A 356 7.59 5.07 -10.16
CA VAL A 356 7.42 5.67 -11.49
C VAL A 356 7.01 7.13 -11.33
N SER A 357 7.89 8.06 -11.72
CA SER A 357 7.57 9.50 -11.72
C SER A 357 6.52 9.84 -12.77
N PHE A 358 5.40 10.47 -12.35
CA PHE A 358 4.32 10.91 -13.25
C PHE A 358 4.72 12.01 -14.22
N THR A 359 5.74 12.79 -13.90
CA THR A 359 6.13 13.98 -14.67
C THR A 359 7.36 13.79 -15.54
N GLY A 360 7.97 12.59 -15.54
CA GLY A 360 9.21 12.34 -16.31
C GLY A 360 10.44 13.14 -15.82
N GLY A 361 10.30 13.92 -14.74
CA GLY A 361 11.38 14.62 -14.05
C GLY A 361 11.95 13.81 -12.89
N PRO A 362 13.07 14.23 -12.28
CA PRO A 362 13.58 13.61 -11.06
C PRO A 362 12.60 13.93 -9.92
N SER A 363 11.55 13.12 -9.78
CA SER A 363 10.73 13.20 -8.58
C SER A 363 11.59 12.81 -7.40
N VAL A 364 11.50 13.59 -6.34
CA VAL A 364 12.11 13.25 -5.06
C VAL A 364 11.59 11.86 -4.71
N THR A 365 12.47 10.87 -4.76
CA THR A 365 12.16 9.47 -4.42
C THR A 365 11.80 9.44 -2.94
N ILE A 366 10.52 9.53 -2.61
CA ILE A 366 10.05 9.60 -1.22
C ILE A 366 10.27 8.27 -0.49
N LYS A 367 10.44 7.17 -1.24
CA LYS A 367 10.69 5.83 -0.68
C LYS A 367 11.78 5.06 -1.43
N SER A 368 13.03 5.39 -1.15
CA SER A 368 14.18 4.52 -1.50
C SER A 368 14.35 3.32 -0.54
N HIS A 369 13.37 3.05 0.34
CA HIS A 369 13.59 2.27 1.56
C HIS A 369 13.05 0.83 1.54
N HIS A 370 12.26 0.45 0.54
CA HIS A 370 11.74 -0.93 0.42
C HIS A 370 12.55 -1.82 -0.53
N ASN A 371 13.37 -1.23 -1.39
CA ASN A 371 14.35 -2.00 -2.14
C ASN A 371 15.62 -2.14 -1.30
N VAL A 372 16.12 -3.34 -1.18
CA VAL A 372 17.48 -3.64 -0.78
C VAL A 372 18.37 -3.11 -1.92
N GLY A 373 18.39 -1.76 -2.03
CA GLY A 373 18.89 -1.03 -3.20
C GLY A 373 20.33 -1.42 -3.51
N GLY A 374 20.54 -1.89 -4.74
CA GLY A 374 21.85 -2.30 -5.24
C GLY A 374 22.28 -3.72 -4.91
N LEU A 375 21.58 -4.50 -4.07
CA LEU A 375 21.93 -5.92 -3.84
C LEU A 375 21.88 -6.76 -5.12
N PRO A 376 20.85 -6.67 -5.97
CA PRO A 376 20.81 -7.42 -7.22
C PRO A 376 21.99 -7.09 -8.12
N GLU A 377 22.39 -5.83 -8.22
CA GLU A 377 23.52 -5.39 -9.05
C GLU A 377 24.85 -5.82 -8.46
N ARG A 378 25.05 -5.66 -7.15
CA ARG A 378 26.28 -6.07 -6.44
C ARG A 378 26.51 -7.56 -6.50
N MET A 379 25.45 -8.38 -6.41
CA MET A 379 25.52 -9.83 -6.38
C MET A 379 25.25 -10.49 -7.75
N ASN A 380 24.95 -9.71 -8.79
CA ASN A 380 24.55 -10.19 -10.12
C ASN A 380 23.36 -11.18 -10.07
N LEU A 381 22.35 -10.87 -9.22
CA LEU A 381 21.16 -11.70 -9.03
C LEU A 381 19.97 -11.17 -9.85
N LYS A 382 19.20 -12.10 -10.40
CA LYS A 382 17.90 -11.77 -11.02
C LYS A 382 16.82 -11.68 -9.94
N LEU A 383 15.88 -10.74 -10.10
CA LEU A 383 14.79 -10.56 -9.14
C LEU A 383 13.63 -11.52 -9.39
N VAL A 384 13.06 -12.05 -8.29
CA VAL A 384 11.77 -12.74 -8.28
C VAL A 384 10.84 -11.97 -7.35
N GLU A 385 9.84 -11.28 -7.92
CA GLU A 385 8.92 -10.37 -7.21
C GLU A 385 7.47 -10.87 -7.37
N PRO A 386 7.08 -11.92 -6.66
CA PRO A 386 5.79 -12.58 -6.89
C PRO A 386 4.58 -11.76 -6.46
N LEU A 387 4.76 -10.74 -5.61
CA LEU A 387 3.69 -9.93 -5.04
C LEU A 387 3.55 -8.55 -5.71
N ARG A 388 4.33 -8.28 -6.74
CA ARG A 388 4.46 -6.98 -7.40
C ARG A 388 3.14 -6.39 -7.92
N GLU A 389 2.14 -7.22 -8.15
CA GLU A 389 0.82 -6.83 -8.65
C GLU A 389 -0.23 -6.69 -7.54
N LEU A 390 0.12 -6.97 -6.28
CA LEU A 390 -0.83 -7.04 -5.18
C LEU A 390 -0.78 -5.81 -4.28
N PHE A 391 -1.95 -5.39 -3.82
CA PHE A 391 -2.09 -4.49 -2.69
C PHE A 391 -1.86 -5.23 -1.37
N LYS A 392 -1.63 -4.49 -0.29
CA LYS A 392 -1.32 -5.06 1.04
C LYS A 392 -2.42 -5.97 1.60
N ASP A 393 -3.67 -5.61 1.39
CA ASP A 393 -4.83 -6.41 1.78
C ASP A 393 -4.95 -7.70 0.96
N GLU A 394 -4.65 -7.65 -0.35
CA GLU A 394 -4.58 -8.83 -1.22
C GLU A 394 -3.43 -9.76 -0.78
N VAL A 395 -2.27 -9.21 -0.39
CA VAL A 395 -1.16 -10.02 0.17
C VAL A 395 -1.58 -10.73 1.44
N ARG A 396 -2.32 -10.07 2.33
CA ARG A 396 -2.86 -10.73 3.54
C ARG A 396 -3.88 -11.82 3.18
N ALA A 397 -4.76 -11.56 2.21
CA ALA A 397 -5.70 -12.57 1.72
C ALA A 397 -4.98 -13.76 1.08
N LEU A 398 -3.94 -13.53 0.29
CA LEU A 398 -3.07 -14.58 -0.26
C LEU A 398 -2.35 -15.34 0.86
N GLY A 399 -1.89 -14.66 1.90
CA GLY A 399 -1.28 -15.30 3.07
C GLY A 399 -2.23 -16.31 3.75
N ARG A 400 -3.51 -15.94 3.91
CA ARG A 400 -4.55 -16.85 4.43
C ARG A 400 -4.76 -18.04 3.49
N GLU A 401 -4.83 -17.81 2.19
CA GLU A 401 -4.96 -18.85 1.15
C GLU A 401 -3.77 -19.82 1.16
N LEU A 402 -2.57 -19.34 1.50
CA LEU A 402 -1.36 -20.15 1.68
C LEU A 402 -1.26 -20.81 3.06
N GLY A 403 -2.26 -20.62 3.93
CA GLY A 403 -2.32 -21.22 5.26
C GLY A 403 -1.44 -20.56 6.33
N LEU A 404 -1.00 -19.31 6.13
CA LEU A 404 -0.32 -18.57 7.19
C LEU A 404 -1.25 -18.32 8.37
N PRO A 405 -0.78 -18.49 9.62
CA PRO A 405 -1.59 -18.26 10.81
C PRO A 405 -2.10 -16.82 10.88
N GLU A 406 -3.35 -16.62 11.30
CA GLU A 406 -3.94 -15.27 11.42
C GLU A 406 -3.12 -14.36 12.34
N ALA A 407 -2.57 -14.91 13.41
CA ALA A 407 -1.66 -14.18 14.30
C ALA A 407 -0.40 -13.63 13.59
N PHE A 408 -0.09 -14.13 12.38
CA PHE A 408 1.01 -13.65 11.56
C PHE A 408 0.52 -12.70 10.46
N VAL A 409 -0.54 -13.06 9.76
CA VAL A 409 -1.12 -12.29 8.65
C VAL A 409 -1.78 -11.00 9.14
N GLY A 410 -2.48 -11.06 10.28
CA GLY A 410 -3.18 -9.94 10.92
C GLY A 410 -2.28 -9.00 11.73
N ARG A 411 -0.96 -9.19 11.74
CA ARG A 411 -0.06 -8.31 12.49
C ARG A 411 -0.19 -6.85 12.08
N HIS A 412 -0.16 -5.97 13.08
CA HIS A 412 -0.01 -4.54 12.85
C HIS A 412 1.25 -4.26 12.02
N PRO A 413 1.23 -3.30 11.08
CA PRO A 413 2.43 -2.90 10.35
C PRO A 413 3.56 -2.51 11.31
N PHE A 414 4.76 -3.02 11.03
CA PHE A 414 5.94 -2.69 11.80
C PHE A 414 7.07 -2.26 10.85
N PRO A 415 7.71 -1.12 11.08
CA PRO A 415 8.69 -0.57 10.15
C PRO A 415 9.96 -1.43 10.09
N GLY A 416 10.62 -1.45 8.92
CA GLY A 416 11.87 -2.20 8.72
C GLY A 416 12.98 -1.91 9.76
N PRO A 417 13.21 -0.65 10.19
CA PRO A 417 14.15 -0.34 11.26
C PRO A 417 13.74 -0.83 12.66
N GLY A 418 12.56 -1.42 12.79
CA GLY A 418 12.08 -1.98 14.04
C GLY A 418 11.92 -0.95 15.16
N LEU A 419 12.26 -1.35 16.37
CA LEU A 419 12.22 -0.50 17.56
C LEU A 419 13.23 0.67 17.54
N ALA A 420 14.21 0.66 16.63
CA ALA A 420 15.22 1.72 16.57
C ALA A 420 14.64 3.11 16.36
N ILE A 421 13.58 3.23 15.55
CA ILE A 421 12.90 4.52 15.31
C ILE A 421 11.82 4.82 16.35
N ARG A 422 11.56 3.90 17.27
CA ARG A 422 10.64 4.07 18.41
C ARG A 422 11.39 4.42 19.72
N VAL A 423 12.72 4.35 19.72
CA VAL A 423 13.58 4.99 20.71
C VAL A 423 14.00 6.34 20.16
N LEU A 424 13.42 7.43 20.66
CA LEU A 424 13.86 8.77 20.29
C LEU A 424 15.18 9.10 21.01
N GLY A 425 16.17 9.61 20.26
CA GLY A 425 17.54 9.77 20.74
C GLY A 425 18.39 8.51 20.56
N GLU A 426 19.47 8.37 21.33
CA GLU A 426 20.40 7.26 21.23
C GLU A 426 19.77 5.92 21.62
N ILE A 427 20.18 4.85 20.96
CA ILE A 427 19.75 3.49 21.25
C ILE A 427 20.75 2.83 22.19
N THR A 428 20.25 2.35 23.34
CA THR A 428 21.03 1.49 24.24
C THR A 428 20.28 0.19 24.50
N PRO A 429 20.98 -0.89 24.90
CA PRO A 429 20.33 -2.16 25.27
C PRO A 429 19.26 -1.98 26.34
N GLU A 430 19.48 -1.12 27.34
CA GLU A 430 18.55 -0.82 28.42
C GLU A 430 17.29 -0.14 27.88
N ARG A 431 17.45 0.88 27.04
CA ARG A 431 16.30 1.60 26.44
C ARG A 431 15.47 0.70 25.54
N LEU A 432 16.12 -0.17 24.75
CA LEU A 432 15.42 -1.17 23.96
C LEU A 432 14.68 -2.18 24.81
N LYS A 433 15.27 -2.63 25.91
CA LYS A 433 14.64 -3.55 26.86
C LYS A 433 13.38 -2.92 27.48
N ILE A 434 13.46 -1.68 27.92
CA ILE A 434 12.34 -0.91 28.47
C ILE A 434 11.22 -0.77 27.41
N LEU A 435 11.56 -0.27 26.22
CA LEU A 435 10.58 -0.08 25.15
C LEU A 435 9.91 -1.39 24.74
N ARG A 436 10.69 -2.46 24.58
CA ARG A 436 10.17 -3.79 24.19
C ARG A 436 9.19 -4.34 25.22
N ALA A 437 9.49 -4.18 26.50
CA ALA A 437 8.60 -4.60 27.58
C ALA A 437 7.30 -3.77 27.61
N ALA A 438 7.42 -2.45 27.49
CA ALA A 438 6.26 -1.55 27.48
C ALA A 438 5.35 -1.77 26.27
N ASP A 439 5.93 -1.95 25.08
CA ASP A 439 5.19 -2.24 23.86
C ASP A 439 4.43 -3.59 23.96
N ALA A 440 5.05 -4.59 24.59
CA ALA A 440 4.41 -5.88 24.84
C ALA A 440 3.20 -5.77 25.78
N VAL A 441 3.33 -5.02 26.88
CA VAL A 441 2.22 -4.77 27.83
C VAL A 441 1.09 -4.01 27.14
N TYR A 442 1.40 -2.99 26.34
CA TYR A 442 0.40 -2.20 25.62
C TYR A 442 -0.37 -3.05 24.62
N LEU A 443 0.33 -3.84 23.79
CA LEU A 443 -0.34 -4.73 22.82
C LEU A 443 -1.14 -5.83 23.48
N ASP A 444 -0.70 -6.34 24.63
CA ASP A 444 -1.45 -7.31 25.43
C ASP A 444 -2.76 -6.68 25.94
N GLU A 445 -2.73 -5.45 26.45
CA GLU A 445 -3.94 -4.76 26.90
C GLU A 445 -4.92 -4.51 25.75
N ILE A 446 -4.43 -4.12 24.56
CA ILE A 446 -5.26 -3.97 23.34
C ILE A 446 -5.93 -5.31 22.98
N ARG A 447 -5.19 -6.42 23.02
CA ARG A 447 -5.77 -7.76 22.72
C ARG A 447 -6.79 -8.18 23.76
N ARG A 448 -6.51 -7.98 25.05
CA ARG A 448 -7.48 -8.29 26.13
C ARG A 448 -8.77 -7.48 26.02
N ALA A 449 -8.69 -6.26 25.51
CA ALA A 449 -9.85 -5.41 25.27
C ALA A 449 -10.61 -5.78 23.97
N GLY A 450 -10.11 -6.72 23.15
CA GLY A 450 -10.72 -7.10 21.86
C GLY A 450 -10.55 -6.06 20.76
N LEU A 451 -9.64 -5.09 20.92
CA LEU A 451 -9.50 -3.94 20.03
C LEU A 451 -8.41 -4.12 18.95
N TYR A 452 -7.71 -5.26 18.96
CA TYR A 452 -6.53 -5.45 18.11
C TYR A 452 -6.85 -5.35 16.61
N ASP A 453 -7.98 -5.92 16.19
CA ASP A 453 -8.37 -5.96 14.78
C ASP A 453 -9.04 -4.66 14.29
N GLU A 454 -9.54 -3.82 15.22
CA GLU A 454 -10.08 -2.49 14.91
C GLU A 454 -8.98 -1.45 14.68
N ILE A 455 -7.82 -1.67 15.28
CA ILE A 455 -6.67 -0.77 15.23
C ILE A 455 -5.75 -1.19 14.08
N TRP A 456 -5.51 -0.27 13.16
CA TRP A 456 -4.60 -0.54 12.03
C TRP A 456 -3.15 -0.71 12.47
N GLN A 457 -2.68 0.17 13.41
CA GLN A 457 -1.35 0.10 13.99
C GLN A 457 -1.34 0.66 15.41
N ALA A 458 -0.71 -0.07 16.34
CA ALA A 458 -0.44 0.38 17.70
C ALA A 458 1.01 0.09 18.09
N PHE A 459 1.61 1.01 18.83
CA PHE A 459 2.98 0.89 19.33
C PHE A 459 3.28 1.89 20.46
N ALA A 460 4.34 1.60 21.20
CA ALA A 460 4.92 2.50 22.17
C ALA A 460 6.16 3.22 21.62
N VAL A 461 6.44 4.43 22.09
CA VAL A 461 7.60 5.26 21.75
C VAL A 461 8.28 5.72 23.03
N LEU A 462 9.58 5.43 23.17
CA LEU A 462 10.35 5.87 24.31
C LEU A 462 10.94 7.26 24.05
N LEU A 463 10.52 8.23 24.87
CA LEU A 463 10.95 9.62 24.73
C LEU A 463 12.30 9.86 25.45
N PRO A 464 13.13 10.80 24.96
CA PRO A 464 14.41 11.15 25.59
C PRO A 464 14.23 12.13 26.76
N VAL A 465 13.11 12.02 27.48
CA VAL A 465 12.71 12.92 28.56
C VAL A 465 12.53 12.11 29.83
N HIS A 466 13.07 12.62 30.93
CA HIS A 466 12.87 12.06 32.28
C HIS A 466 11.86 12.93 33.02
N SER A 467 10.99 12.29 33.79
CA SER A 467 10.06 12.97 34.66
C SER A 467 10.32 12.59 36.12
N VAL A 468 10.08 13.53 37.00
CA VAL A 468 10.08 13.24 38.43
C VAL A 468 8.79 12.51 38.77
N GLY A 469 8.89 11.35 39.36
CA GLY A 469 7.80 10.58 39.94
C GLY A 469 8.00 10.35 41.43
N VAL A 470 6.97 9.98 42.14
CA VAL A 470 7.03 9.47 43.51
C VAL A 470 6.53 8.06 43.47
N MET A 471 7.38 7.10 43.79
CA MET A 471 7.02 5.70 43.90
C MET A 471 7.25 5.28 45.37
N GLY A 472 6.16 5.06 46.09
CA GLY A 472 6.21 4.89 47.52
C GLY A 472 6.78 6.15 48.19
N ASP A 473 7.79 6.01 49.08
CA ASP A 473 8.43 7.11 49.81
C ASP A 473 9.64 7.70 49.07
N GLY A 474 9.96 7.23 47.84
CA GLY A 474 11.12 7.61 47.06
C GLY A 474 10.82 8.45 45.83
N ARG A 475 11.68 9.43 45.49
CA ARG A 475 11.65 10.11 44.20
C ARG A 475 12.27 9.21 43.13
N SER A 476 11.60 9.02 42.02
CA SER A 476 12.13 8.38 40.82
C SER A 476 12.35 9.40 39.71
N TYR A 477 13.35 9.15 38.86
CA TYR A 477 13.66 9.94 37.65
C TYR A 477 13.60 9.03 36.44
N ASP A 478 12.37 8.62 36.10
CA ASP A 478 12.14 7.64 35.08
C ASP A 478 11.74 8.29 33.73
N GLN A 479 11.86 7.53 32.66
CA GLN A 479 11.55 8.00 31.30
C GLN A 479 10.05 8.17 31.07
N VAL A 480 9.73 8.99 30.07
CA VAL A 480 8.37 9.18 29.57
C VAL A 480 8.14 8.27 28.37
N LEU A 481 7.01 7.59 28.33
CA LEU A 481 6.57 6.75 27.24
C LEU A 481 5.35 7.38 26.56
N ALA A 482 5.36 7.45 25.22
CA ALA A 482 4.18 7.80 24.46
C ALA A 482 3.55 6.53 23.85
N LEU A 483 2.26 6.36 24.02
CA LEU A 483 1.44 5.35 23.34
C LEU A 483 0.83 5.96 22.10
N ARG A 484 0.78 5.22 21.02
CA ARG A 484 0.09 5.60 19.79
C ARG A 484 -0.74 4.44 19.26
N ALA A 485 -1.95 4.72 18.82
CA ALA A 485 -2.78 3.83 18.03
C ALA A 485 -3.50 4.64 16.95
N VAL A 486 -3.60 4.08 15.77
CA VAL A 486 -4.28 4.71 14.64
C VAL A 486 -5.18 3.72 13.93
N THR A 487 -6.29 4.24 13.40
CA THR A 487 -7.12 3.58 12.40
C THR A 487 -6.74 4.08 11.02
N SER A 488 -6.83 3.23 10.03
CA SER A 488 -6.65 3.58 8.63
C SER A 488 -7.41 2.59 7.76
N VAL A 489 -8.12 3.09 6.77
CA VAL A 489 -8.82 2.26 5.78
C VAL A 489 -7.90 1.96 4.59
N ASP A 490 -7.05 2.91 4.24
CA ASP A 490 -6.25 2.88 3.02
C ASP A 490 -4.73 2.79 3.26
N GLY A 491 -4.28 2.92 4.51
CA GLY A 491 -2.86 2.99 4.88
C GLY A 491 -2.18 4.30 4.53
N MET A 492 -2.91 5.27 3.94
CA MET A 492 -2.40 6.59 3.54
C MET A 492 -2.95 7.70 4.44
N THR A 493 -4.19 7.57 4.87
CA THR A 493 -4.83 8.44 5.87
C THR A 493 -4.94 7.68 7.18
N ALA A 494 -4.66 8.36 8.29
CA ALA A 494 -4.76 7.77 9.61
C ALA A 494 -5.39 8.74 10.59
N GLU A 495 -6.27 8.22 11.44
CA GLU A 495 -6.86 8.94 12.56
C GLU A 495 -6.43 8.27 13.87
N SER A 496 -6.20 9.08 14.92
CA SER A 496 -5.88 8.52 16.23
C SER A 496 -7.07 7.69 16.72
N TYR A 497 -6.81 6.48 17.25
CA TYR A 497 -7.87 5.62 17.79
C TYR A 497 -8.44 6.24 19.09
N PRO A 498 -9.75 6.43 19.20
CA PRO A 498 -10.37 7.11 20.34
C PRO A 498 -10.58 6.15 21.52
N PHE A 499 -9.48 5.77 22.19
CA PHE A 499 -9.61 4.91 23.39
C PHE A 499 -10.46 5.56 24.47
N ALA A 500 -11.27 4.75 25.15
CA ALA A 500 -11.91 5.15 26.39
C ALA A 500 -10.84 5.49 27.44
N HIS A 501 -11.11 6.52 28.27
CA HIS A 501 -10.17 6.95 29.32
C HIS A 501 -9.75 5.81 30.25
N ASP A 502 -10.69 4.93 30.64
CA ASP A 502 -10.43 3.80 31.51
C ASP A 502 -9.44 2.79 30.90
N PHE A 503 -9.48 2.59 29.57
CA PHE A 503 -8.49 1.77 28.87
C PHE A 503 -7.09 2.37 29.01
N LEU A 504 -6.95 3.67 28.71
CA LEU A 504 -5.66 4.36 28.81
C LEU A 504 -5.12 4.36 30.25
N ALA A 505 -5.99 4.54 31.23
CA ALA A 505 -5.63 4.48 32.66
C ALA A 505 -5.12 3.08 33.06
N ARG A 506 -5.81 2.01 32.64
CA ARG A 506 -5.36 0.63 32.89
C ARG A 506 -4.03 0.33 32.20
N ALA A 507 -3.89 0.66 30.91
CA ALA A 507 -2.66 0.45 30.16
C ALA A 507 -1.47 1.19 30.80
N ALA A 508 -1.66 2.46 31.18
CA ALA A 508 -0.65 3.25 31.86
C ALA A 508 -0.26 2.65 33.21
N THR A 509 -1.23 2.25 34.03
CA THR A 509 -1.00 1.64 35.34
C THR A 509 -0.23 0.32 35.20
N ARG A 510 -0.60 -0.53 34.25
CA ARG A 510 0.13 -1.77 33.98
C ARG A 510 1.57 -1.52 33.55
N ILE A 511 1.78 -0.60 32.62
CA ILE A 511 3.12 -0.27 32.12
C ILE A 511 4.02 0.22 33.25
N ILE A 512 3.54 1.16 34.08
CA ILE A 512 4.31 1.71 35.19
C ILE A 512 4.65 0.64 36.22
N ASN A 513 3.73 -0.28 36.52
CA ASN A 513 3.94 -1.33 37.51
C ASN A 513 4.79 -2.51 36.99
N GLU A 514 4.65 -2.89 35.73
CA GLU A 514 5.32 -4.05 35.13
C GLU A 514 6.68 -3.71 34.51
N VAL A 515 6.92 -2.45 34.12
CA VAL A 515 8.13 -2.03 33.38
C VAL A 515 8.92 -0.98 34.16
N ARG A 516 10.03 -1.42 34.76
CA ARG A 516 10.95 -0.50 35.47
C ARG A 516 11.58 0.51 34.50
N GLY A 517 11.70 1.77 34.92
CA GLY A 517 12.30 2.84 34.14
C GLY A 517 11.31 3.72 33.40
N ILE A 518 10.01 3.49 33.56
CA ILE A 518 8.93 4.35 33.03
C ILE A 518 8.17 4.95 34.21
N GLY A 519 8.20 6.28 34.31
CA GLY A 519 7.48 7.03 35.34
C GLY A 519 6.25 7.78 34.85
N ARG A 520 6.07 7.89 33.53
CA ARG A 520 4.94 8.59 32.93
C ARG A 520 4.56 8.00 31.57
N VAL A 521 3.27 7.88 31.33
CA VAL A 521 2.68 7.44 30.06
C VAL A 521 1.80 8.55 29.49
N THR A 522 1.95 8.84 28.19
CA THR A 522 1.15 9.79 27.42
C THR A 522 0.51 9.10 26.23
N TYR A 523 -0.52 9.69 25.64
CA TYR A 523 -1.14 9.20 24.42
C TYR A 523 -1.05 10.25 23.29
N ASP A 524 -0.55 9.85 22.12
CA ASP A 524 -0.41 10.70 20.95
C ASP A 524 -1.71 10.70 20.14
N VAL A 525 -2.39 11.84 20.11
CA VAL A 525 -3.68 12.07 19.42
C VAL A 525 -3.51 12.62 18.00
N THR A 526 -2.30 12.66 17.47
CA THR A 526 -2.02 13.24 16.15
C THR A 526 -2.57 12.36 15.04
N SER A 527 -3.29 12.95 14.08
CA SER A 527 -3.90 12.26 12.95
C SER A 527 -2.96 12.03 11.74
N LYS A 528 -1.66 12.23 11.88
CA LYS A 528 -0.69 11.92 10.83
C LYS A 528 -0.35 10.43 10.81
N PRO A 529 -0.04 9.86 9.62
CA PRO A 529 0.51 8.51 9.54
C PRO A 529 1.75 8.38 10.45
N PRO A 530 1.92 7.23 11.07
CA PRO A 530 3.03 7.00 11.98
C PRO A 530 4.38 6.91 11.29
#